data_c8da4b09d6f8fbaa85a92a501869444c
#
_entry.id   c8da4b09d6f8fbaa85a92a501869444c
#
_cell.length_a   1.000
_cell.length_b   1.000
_cell.length_c   1.000
_cell.angle_alpha   90.00
_cell.angle_beta   90.00
_cell.angle_gamma   90.00
#
_symmetry.space_group_name_H-M   'P 1'
#
loop_
_entity.id
_entity.type
_entity.pdbx_description
1 polymer ?
#
loop_
_entity_poly.entity_id
_entity_poly.type
_entity_poly.pdbx_seq_one_letter_code
_entity_poly.pdbx_strand_id
1 'polypeptide(L)'
;MKILLYINQIYEGGAERVITQLASSFADTGHESILVTSFEHSDEYYFSSKVRRFSLERKQLEQSRIKRNVSRIRKLRKIIKEEAPDIVLSFMT
;
A
#
# COMPACT_ATOMS: atom_id res chain seq x y z
N MET A 1 17.81 0.90 1.47
CA MET A 1 17.01 -0.23 0.92
C MET A 1 15.64 0.29 0.53
N LYS A 2 15.08 -0.21 -0.53
CA LYS A 2 13.76 0.17 -1.02
C LYS A 2 12.76 -0.91 -0.65
N ILE A 3 11.75 -0.54 0.14
CA ILE A 3 10.79 -1.49 0.72
C ILE A 3 9.38 -1.09 0.27
N LEU A 4 8.66 -2.03 -0.33
CA LEU A 4 7.28 -1.84 -0.71
C LEU A 4 6.37 -2.66 0.20
N LEU A 5 5.37 -2.02 0.80
CA LEU A 5 4.39 -2.66 1.68
C LEU A 5 3.02 -2.56 1.02
N TYR A 6 2.31 -3.67 0.98
CA TYR A 6 0.99 -3.74 0.38
C TYR A 6 -0.07 -4.24 1.37
N ILE A 7 -1.20 -3.53 1.42
CA ILE A 7 -2.37 -3.92 2.20
C ILE A 7 -3.63 -3.35 1.52
N ASN A 8 -4.79 -3.94 1.77
CA ASN A 8 -6.02 -3.48 1.14
C ASN A 8 -6.42 -2.05 1.55
N GLN A 9 -6.40 -1.76 2.85
CA GLN A 9 -6.78 -0.45 3.38
C GLN A 9 -6.13 -0.24 4.75
N ILE A 10 -6.03 1.02 5.18
CA ILE A 10 -5.31 1.38 6.41
C ILE A 10 -6.13 2.21 7.41
N TYR A 11 -7.44 2.01 7.49
CA TYR A 11 -8.28 2.80 8.41
C TYR A 11 -8.82 2.04 9.62
N GLU A 12 -8.85 0.73 9.61
CA GLU A 12 -9.35 -0.10 10.71
C GLU A 12 -8.52 -1.39 10.84
N GLY A 13 -8.40 -1.88 12.08
CA GLY A 13 -7.77 -3.16 12.35
C GLY A 13 -6.31 -3.08 12.79
N GLY A 14 -5.83 -4.15 13.43
CA GLY A 14 -4.48 -4.21 13.98
C GLY A 14 -3.40 -4.31 12.94
N ALA A 15 -3.64 -5.05 11.85
CA ALA A 15 -2.66 -5.22 10.77
C ALA A 15 -2.39 -3.90 10.05
N GLU A 16 -3.43 -3.11 9.80
CA GLU A 16 -3.32 -1.80 9.17
C GLU A 16 -2.50 -0.83 10.01
N ARG A 17 -2.70 -0.87 11.32
CA ARG A 17 -1.94 -0.05 12.26
C ARG A 17 -0.46 -0.42 12.26
N VAL A 18 -0.17 -1.71 12.29
CA VAL A 18 1.20 -2.23 12.27
C VAL A 18 1.91 -1.83 10.97
N ILE A 19 1.25 -1.99 9.82
CA ILE A 19 1.88 -1.68 8.54
C ILE A 19 2.19 -0.18 8.39
N THR A 20 1.31 0.70 8.88
CA THR A 20 1.58 2.14 8.83
C THR A 20 2.75 2.52 9.72
N GLN A 21 2.86 1.90 10.91
CA GLN A 21 3.99 2.12 11.81
C GLN A 21 5.30 1.61 11.22
N LEU A 22 5.28 0.42 10.59
CA LEU A 22 6.46 -0.13 9.93
C LEU A 22 6.91 0.74 8.76
N ALA A 23 5.97 1.15 7.91
CA ALA A 23 6.28 2.01 6.77
C ALA A 23 6.92 3.32 7.21
N SER A 24 6.37 3.94 8.24
CA SER A 24 6.88 5.19 8.80
C SER A 24 8.27 4.99 9.40
N SER A 25 8.47 3.91 10.16
CA SER A 25 9.75 3.58 10.78
C SER A 25 10.85 3.37 9.74
N PHE A 26 10.57 2.62 8.67
CA PHE A 26 11.52 2.42 7.59
C PHE A 26 11.90 3.75 6.93
N ALA A 27 10.93 4.58 6.64
CA ALA A 27 11.17 5.90 6.03
C ALA A 27 12.00 6.80 6.94
N ASP A 28 11.70 6.80 8.22
CA ASP A 28 12.38 7.65 9.21
C ASP A 28 13.82 7.18 9.51
N THR A 29 14.12 5.91 9.25
CA THR A 29 15.46 5.35 9.43
C THR A 29 16.32 5.36 8.16
N GLY A 30 15.88 6.07 7.13
CA GLY A 30 16.68 6.30 5.92
C GLY A 30 16.41 5.32 4.77
N HIS A 31 15.44 4.42 4.92
CA HIS A 31 15.03 3.53 3.84
C HIS A 31 13.98 4.22 2.96
N GLU A 32 13.93 3.84 1.70
CA GLU A 32 12.87 4.28 0.80
C GLU A 32 11.65 3.40 1.04
N SER A 33 10.60 3.96 1.62
CA SER A 33 9.39 3.22 2.00
C SER A 33 8.23 3.60 1.08
N ILE A 34 7.60 2.58 0.51
CA ILE A 34 6.46 2.74 -0.39
C ILE A 34 5.28 1.95 0.18
N LEU A 35 4.17 2.63 0.41
CA LEU A 35 2.95 2.00 0.91
C LEU A 35 1.90 1.97 -0.19
N VAL A 36 1.50 0.77 -0.60
CA VAL A 36 0.49 0.56 -1.63
C VAL A 36 -0.76 -0.02 -0.99
N THR A 37 -1.90 0.62 -1.22
CA THR A 37 -3.20 0.13 -0.76
C THR A 37 -4.14 -0.06 -1.94
N SER A 38 -5.10 -0.99 -1.81
CA SER A 38 -6.13 -1.14 -2.82
C SER A 38 -7.10 0.02 -2.80
N PHE A 39 -7.44 0.50 -1.62
CA PHE A 39 -8.41 1.58 -1.44
C PHE A 39 -7.83 2.70 -0.60
N GLU A 40 -8.35 3.90 -0.79
CA GLU A 40 -8.05 5.07 0.01
C GLU A 40 -9.27 5.43 0.84
N HIS A 41 -9.07 5.76 2.11
CA HIS A 41 -10.14 6.13 3.03
C HIS A 41 -9.82 7.44 3.74
N SER A 42 -10.83 8.26 4.05
CA SER A 42 -10.63 9.56 4.71
C SER A 42 -10.11 9.45 6.13
N ASP A 43 -10.40 8.35 6.82
CA ASP A 43 -10.01 8.12 8.22
C ASP A 43 -8.82 7.18 8.36
N GLU A 44 -7.90 7.24 7.42
CA GLU A 44 -6.70 6.40 7.45
C GLU A 44 -5.80 6.71 8.64
N TYR A 45 -5.08 5.68 9.13
CA TYR A 45 -4.07 5.88 10.15
C TYR A 45 -2.98 6.81 9.67
N TYR A 46 -2.46 7.61 10.60
CA TYR A 46 -1.35 8.51 10.31
C TYR A 46 -0.07 7.71 9.97
N PHE A 47 0.66 8.19 8.98
CA PHE A 47 1.99 7.69 8.65
C PHE A 47 2.88 8.86 8.24
N SER A 48 4.21 8.63 8.30
CA SER A 48 5.19 9.67 8.01
C SER A 48 5.05 10.23 6.59
N SER A 49 5.23 11.54 6.45
CA SER A 49 5.23 12.21 5.14
C SER A 49 6.35 11.74 4.23
N LYS A 50 7.37 11.06 4.77
CA LYS A 50 8.47 10.48 3.99
C LYS A 50 8.07 9.19 3.28
N VAL A 51 6.95 8.57 3.68
CA VAL A 51 6.42 7.37 3.03
C VAL A 51 5.73 7.78 1.74
N ARG A 52 6.09 7.12 0.63
CA ARG A 52 5.41 7.33 -0.64
C ARG A 52 4.16 6.46 -0.68
N ARG A 53 3.03 7.06 -0.97
CA ARG A 53 1.74 6.39 -0.95
C ARG A 53 1.18 6.22 -2.36
N PHE A 54 0.76 5.01 -2.66
CA PHE A 54 0.02 4.70 -3.88
C PHE A 54 -1.30 4.01 -3.54
N SER A 55 -2.39 4.43 -4.18
CA SER A 55 -3.68 3.75 -4.10
C SER A 55 -4.01 3.14 -5.45
N LEU A 56 -4.42 1.88 -5.47
CA LEU A 56 -4.75 1.19 -6.71
C LEU A 56 -6.11 1.61 -7.23
N GLU A 57 -7.04 1.94 -6.33
CA GLU A 57 -8.37 2.41 -6.67
C GLU A 57 -8.76 3.58 -5.77
N ARG A 58 -9.32 4.64 -6.38
CA ARG A 58 -9.76 5.83 -5.62
C ARG A 58 -11.14 5.66 -4.99
N LYS A 59 -11.98 4.84 -5.60
CA LYS A 59 -13.35 4.59 -5.14
C LYS A 59 -13.69 3.13 -5.36
N GLN A 60 -14.57 2.58 -4.51
CA GLN A 60 -15.22 1.32 -4.78
C GLN A 60 -16.17 1.52 -5.95
N LEU A 61 -15.69 1.26 -7.16
CA LEU A 61 -16.55 1.25 -8.33
C LEU A 61 -17.31 -0.07 -8.37
N GLU A 62 -18.59 0.00 -8.71
CA GLU A 62 -19.43 -1.19 -8.94
C GLU A 62 -18.97 -1.90 -10.23
N GLN A 63 -17.88 -2.65 -10.12
CA GLN A 63 -17.42 -3.50 -11.21
C GLN A 63 -17.48 -4.95 -10.76
N SER A 64 -17.53 -5.87 -11.72
CA SER A 64 -17.47 -7.29 -11.38
C SER A 64 -16.19 -7.59 -10.60
N ARG A 65 -16.27 -8.51 -9.62
CA ARG A 65 -15.13 -8.90 -8.80
C ARG A 65 -13.90 -9.30 -9.61
N ILE A 66 -14.13 -9.98 -10.72
CA ILE A 66 -13.06 -10.48 -11.59
C ILE A 66 -12.31 -9.31 -12.24
N LYS A 67 -13.03 -8.34 -12.80
CA LYS A 67 -12.42 -7.16 -13.44
C LYS A 67 -11.64 -6.31 -12.42
N ARG A 68 -12.17 -6.13 -11.22
CA ARG A 68 -11.49 -5.42 -10.14
C ARG A 68 -10.17 -6.08 -9.75
N ASN A 69 -10.20 -7.39 -9.55
CA ASN A 69 -9.01 -8.14 -9.14
C ASN A 69 -7.92 -8.09 -10.20
N VAL A 70 -8.28 -8.26 -11.47
CA VAL A 70 -7.34 -8.18 -12.59
C VAL A 70 -6.75 -6.77 -12.70
N SER A 71 -7.57 -5.73 -12.56
CA SER A 71 -7.12 -4.35 -12.61
C SER A 71 -6.14 -4.04 -11.46
N ARG A 72 -6.45 -4.46 -10.25
CA ARG A 72 -5.57 -4.26 -9.08
C ARG A 72 -4.23 -4.96 -9.24
N ILE A 73 -4.26 -6.21 -9.70
CA ILE A 73 -3.04 -6.99 -9.92
C ILE A 73 -2.16 -6.32 -10.97
N ARG A 74 -2.73 -5.85 -12.06
CA ARG A 74 -1.99 -5.15 -13.11
C ARG A 74 -1.34 -3.87 -12.60
N LYS A 75 -2.08 -3.05 -11.85
CA LYS A 75 -1.56 -1.81 -11.26
C LYS A 75 -0.46 -2.08 -10.26
N LEU A 76 -0.65 -3.07 -9.39
CA LEU A 76 0.36 -3.47 -8.42
C LEU A 76 1.64 -3.95 -9.10
N ARG A 77 1.51 -4.81 -10.12
CA ARG A 77 2.65 -5.31 -10.89
C ARG A 77 3.40 -4.16 -11.58
N LYS A 78 2.68 -3.20 -12.12
CA LYS A 78 3.28 -2.03 -12.75
C LYS A 78 4.10 -1.23 -11.75
N ILE A 79 3.56 -0.98 -10.55
CA ILE A 79 4.27 -0.26 -9.49
C ILE A 79 5.53 -1.03 -9.08
N ILE A 80 5.42 -2.34 -8.85
CA ILE A 80 6.56 -3.17 -8.47
C ILE A 80 7.64 -3.14 -9.57
N LYS A 81 7.24 -3.21 -10.82
CA LYS A 81 8.18 -3.17 -11.94
C LYS A 81 8.88 -1.82 -12.08
N GLU A 82 8.14 -0.72 -11.97
CA GLU A 82 8.68 0.62 -12.09
C GLU A 82 9.58 1.00 -10.91
N GLU A 83 9.16 0.65 -9.69
CA GLU A 83 9.89 1.00 -8.48
C GLU A 83 11.05 0.03 -8.18
N ALA A 84 10.98 -1.19 -8.67
CA ALA A 84 11.99 -2.24 -8.47
C ALA A 84 12.44 -2.32 -7.00
N PRO A 85 11.52 -2.56 -6.05
CA PRO A 85 11.87 -2.61 -4.63
C PRO A 85 12.78 -3.80 -4.30
N ASP A 86 13.61 -3.63 -3.28
CA ASP A 86 14.46 -4.71 -2.77
C ASP A 86 13.64 -5.75 -2.01
N ILE A 87 12.60 -5.30 -1.31
CA ILE A 87 11.73 -6.17 -0.50
C ILE A 87 10.27 -5.77 -0.76
N VAL A 88 9.40 -6.78 -0.91
CA VAL A 88 7.95 -6.58 -0.97
C VAL A 88 7.32 -7.32 0.20
N LEU A 89 6.59 -6.59 1.04
CA LEU A 89 5.83 -7.14 2.16
C LEU A 89 4.34 -7.03 1.85
N SER A 90 3.65 -8.15 1.81
CA SER A 90 2.22 -8.20 1.55
C SER A 90 1.47 -8.62 2.81
N PHE A 91 0.51 -7.82 3.21
CA PHE A 91 -0.32 -8.09 4.39
C PHE A 91 -1.74 -8.45 3.92
N MET A 92 -2.16 -9.65 4.28
CA MET A 92 -3.51 -10.13 3.97
C MET A 92 -4.42 -9.90 5.17
N THR A 93 -5.48 -9.17 4.94
CA THR A 93 -6.51 -8.90 5.95
C THR A 93 -7.83 -9.52 5.56
#